data_684d3fc74e789ab16bb0f60f4014ebeb
#
_entry.id   684d3fc74e789ab16bb0f60f4014ebeb
#
_cell.length_a   1.000
_cell.length_b   1.000
_cell.length_c   1.000
_cell.angle_alpha   90.00
_cell.angle_beta   90.00
_cell.angle_gamma   90.00
#
_symmetry.space_group_name_H-M   'P 1'
#
loop_
_entity.id
_entity.type
_entity.pdbx_description
1 polymer ?
#
loop_
_entity_poly.entity_id
_entity_poly.type
_entity_poly.pdbx_seq_one_letter_code
_entity_poly.pdbx_strand_id
1 'polypeptide(L)'
;MVIVSSSITFAREILTAVSSIKSSFPSWKNAFAMIVLTAIGLASGCSDPLQNLANTEASDLTDAVAYPKAGNKSDGLISAFYGLDDSIPTFATYRLCGSFGVGGDGMPVIFSEQVDIATLEAGDFQVTLEDGMKVGPDCVTPAPADDIGELRTILMIGDFGSIENEPANVEVIGNLFSMDHTINYKGSQVGVTELVKGPSLVLAEPVDKEEWELGKQASARRFGGGNGCPDATRQVIRVVWNGGVTKPGGGEVDDVERKAYKVMTVNPDGTNDTIHPFALGDLGDGDNNHELCLDTPNQVVGVEFPADLVTDPREDLNPATRVVVNSSK
;
A
#
# COMPACT_ATOMS: atom_id res chain seq x y z
N MET A 1 26.60 0.53 13.71
CA MET A 1 26.85 -0.35 14.87
C MET A 1 26.10 0.17 16.10
N VAL A 2 24.83 0.51 16.00
CA VAL A 2 23.98 1.05 17.09
C VAL A 2 22.60 0.35 17.18
N ILE A 3 22.20 -0.45 16.20
CA ILE A 3 20.85 -1.08 16.17
C ILE A 3 20.73 -2.34 17.02
N VAL A 4 21.83 -2.95 17.49
CA VAL A 4 21.79 -4.17 18.30
C VAL A 4 21.44 -3.90 19.79
N SER A 5 21.51 -2.64 20.25
CA SER A 5 21.31 -2.31 21.67
C SER A 5 19.84 -2.23 22.11
N SER A 6 18.91 -1.80 21.27
CA SER A 6 17.50 -1.62 21.68
C SER A 6 16.69 -2.91 21.73
N SER A 7 17.00 -3.89 20.89
CA SER A 7 16.30 -5.19 20.90
C SER A 7 16.62 -6.04 22.13
N ILE A 8 17.84 -5.92 22.66
CA ILE A 8 18.26 -6.65 23.86
C ILE A 8 17.62 -6.07 25.14
N THR A 9 17.37 -4.77 25.15
CA THR A 9 16.75 -4.11 26.32
C THR A 9 15.27 -4.49 26.43
N PHE A 10 14.56 -4.56 25.32
CA PHE A 10 13.14 -4.94 25.31
C PHE A 10 12.91 -6.41 25.70
N ALA A 11 13.76 -7.32 25.24
CA ALA A 11 13.70 -8.74 25.62
C ALA A 11 14.02 -8.94 27.12
N ARG A 12 14.87 -8.09 27.68
CA ARG A 12 15.25 -8.15 29.13
C ARG A 12 14.13 -7.68 30.04
N GLU A 13 13.35 -6.68 29.62
CA GLU A 13 12.18 -6.19 30.38
C GLU A 13 11.03 -7.21 30.39
N ILE A 14 10.77 -7.89 29.29
CA ILE A 14 9.76 -8.95 29.24
C ILE A 14 10.14 -10.15 30.12
N LEU A 15 11.41 -10.54 30.13
CA LEU A 15 11.89 -11.63 30.97
C LEU A 15 11.83 -11.28 32.49
N THR A 16 12.04 -10.02 32.85
CA THR A 16 11.93 -9.54 34.20
C THR A 16 10.49 -9.50 34.71
N ALA A 17 9.56 -9.07 33.81
CA ALA A 17 8.12 -9.06 34.10
C ALA A 17 7.56 -10.48 34.33
N VAL A 18 7.99 -11.46 33.53
CA VAL A 18 7.56 -12.86 33.64
C VAL A 18 8.13 -13.53 34.91
N SER A 19 9.34 -13.15 35.32
CA SER A 19 9.93 -13.68 36.58
C SER A 19 9.25 -13.14 37.85
N SER A 20 8.77 -11.88 37.80
CA SER A 20 8.06 -11.27 38.96
C SER A 20 6.66 -11.87 39.16
N ILE A 21 6.01 -12.35 38.13
CA ILE A 21 4.69 -13.00 38.22
C ILE A 21 4.81 -14.42 38.83
N LYS A 22 5.94 -15.11 38.62
CA LYS A 22 6.14 -16.48 39.14
C LYS A 22 6.34 -16.56 40.66
N SER A 23 6.69 -15.47 41.33
CA SER A 23 6.95 -15.47 42.78
C SER A 23 5.71 -15.27 43.66
N SER A 24 4.55 -14.94 43.07
CA SER A 24 3.35 -14.56 43.82
C SER A 24 2.27 -15.66 43.93
N PHE A 25 2.37 -16.81 43.21
CA PHE A 25 1.35 -17.86 43.24
C PHE A 25 1.95 -19.28 43.17
N PRO A 26 2.08 -19.98 44.30
CA PRO A 26 2.71 -21.32 44.33
C PRO A 26 1.84 -22.50 43.84
N SER A 27 0.59 -22.30 43.41
CA SER A 27 -0.36 -23.39 43.08
C SER A 27 -0.73 -23.59 41.60
N TRP A 28 -0.01 -22.95 40.68
CA TRP A 28 -0.40 -22.91 39.27
C TRP A 28 0.12 -24.06 38.38
N LYS A 29 0.87 -25.00 38.94
CA LYS A 29 1.38 -26.14 38.17
C LYS A 29 0.28 -27.08 37.62
N ASN A 30 -0.87 -27.16 38.29
CA ASN A 30 -1.97 -28.03 37.86
C ASN A 30 -3.02 -27.31 36.94
N ALA A 31 -3.07 -25.98 36.95
CA ALA A 31 -3.99 -25.24 36.11
C ALA A 31 -3.50 -25.12 34.65
N PHE A 32 -2.18 -25.07 34.46
CA PHE A 32 -1.61 -24.99 33.10
C PHE A 32 -1.74 -26.28 32.28
N ALA A 33 -1.69 -27.44 32.95
CA ALA A 33 -1.87 -28.74 32.28
C ALA A 33 -3.31 -28.96 31.80
N MET A 34 -4.29 -28.38 32.51
CA MET A 34 -5.71 -28.53 32.13
C MET A 34 -6.15 -27.57 31.04
N ILE A 35 -5.55 -26.39 30.92
CA ILE A 35 -5.86 -25.40 29.86
C ILE A 35 -5.26 -25.82 28.51
N VAL A 36 -4.09 -26.46 28.52
CA VAL A 36 -3.46 -26.94 27.28
C VAL A 36 -4.20 -28.15 26.70
N LEU A 37 -4.77 -29.01 27.54
CA LEU A 37 -5.53 -30.21 27.10
C LEU A 37 -6.94 -29.85 26.58
N THR A 38 -7.57 -28.79 27.08
CA THR A 38 -8.86 -28.32 26.57
C THR A 38 -8.74 -27.50 25.26
N ALA A 39 -7.59 -26.87 25.01
CA ALA A 39 -7.35 -26.15 23.74
C ALA A 39 -7.07 -27.09 22.56
N ILE A 40 -6.55 -28.32 22.81
CA ILE A 40 -6.30 -29.31 21.75
C ILE A 40 -7.57 -30.08 21.35
N GLY A 41 -8.59 -30.13 22.20
CA GLY A 41 -9.83 -30.86 21.96
C GLY A 41 -10.91 -30.07 21.20
N LEU A 42 -10.74 -28.76 20.96
CA LEU A 42 -11.69 -27.90 20.27
C LEU A 42 -11.23 -27.45 18.87
N ALA A 43 -10.08 -27.93 18.41
CA ALA A 43 -9.59 -27.63 17.05
C ALA A 43 -10.12 -28.58 15.96
N SER A 44 -11.10 -29.41 16.30
CA SER A 44 -11.75 -30.29 15.31
C SER A 44 -13.18 -29.81 15.09
N GLY A 45 -13.35 -28.81 14.19
CA GLY A 45 -14.70 -28.55 13.69
C GLY A 45 -15.13 -27.12 13.44
N CYS A 46 -14.26 -26.16 13.36
CA CYS A 46 -14.57 -24.89 12.72
C CYS A 46 -13.65 -24.72 11.52
N SER A 47 -14.02 -25.30 10.40
CA SER A 47 -13.57 -24.81 9.09
C SER A 47 -14.16 -23.42 8.94
N ASP A 48 -13.29 -22.42 8.95
CA ASP A 48 -13.63 -21.03 8.63
C ASP A 48 -14.27 -21.02 7.23
N PRO A 49 -15.49 -20.50 7.05
CA PRO A 49 -16.12 -20.42 5.73
C PRO A 49 -15.27 -19.66 4.70
N LEU A 50 -14.37 -18.78 5.16
CA LEU A 50 -13.45 -18.03 4.30
C LEU A 50 -12.26 -18.87 3.82
N GLN A 51 -11.80 -19.87 4.59
CA GLN A 51 -10.75 -20.79 4.13
C GLN A 51 -11.26 -21.83 3.10
N ASN A 52 -12.55 -22.12 3.10
CA ASN A 52 -13.15 -22.97 2.05
C ASN A 52 -13.37 -22.21 0.73
N LEU A 53 -13.36 -20.88 0.73
CA LEU A 53 -13.38 -20.08 -0.50
C LEU A 53 -11.98 -19.99 -1.15
N ALA A 54 -10.91 -20.05 -0.37
CA ALA A 54 -9.54 -20.03 -0.89
C ALA A 54 -9.08 -21.38 -1.49
N ASN A 55 -9.75 -22.47 -1.17
CA ASN A 55 -9.45 -23.82 -1.71
C ASN A 55 -10.47 -24.34 -2.74
N THR A 56 -11.46 -23.55 -3.11
CA THR A 56 -12.15 -23.76 -4.36
C THR A 56 -11.18 -23.25 -5.41
N GLU A 57 -10.58 -24.16 -6.20
CA GLU A 57 -10.06 -23.74 -7.51
C GLU A 57 -11.18 -22.91 -8.12
N ALA A 58 -11.00 -21.59 -8.11
CA ALA A 58 -11.82 -20.73 -8.92
C ALA A 58 -11.53 -21.23 -10.34
N SER A 59 -12.38 -22.15 -10.81
CA SER A 59 -12.38 -22.49 -12.21
C SER A 59 -12.48 -21.13 -12.88
N ASP A 60 -11.45 -20.79 -13.64
CA ASP A 60 -11.40 -19.54 -14.40
C ASP A 60 -12.65 -19.46 -15.27
N LEU A 61 -13.74 -19.01 -14.65
CA LEU A 61 -15.05 -18.82 -15.32
C LEU A 61 -14.95 -17.74 -16.39
N THR A 62 -13.82 -17.05 -16.42
CA THR A 62 -13.56 -15.91 -17.32
C THR A 62 -12.95 -16.35 -18.64
N ASP A 63 -12.40 -17.55 -18.77
CA ASP A 63 -11.96 -18.07 -20.07
C ASP A 63 -13.12 -18.26 -21.08
N ALA A 64 -14.36 -18.33 -20.60
CA ALA A 64 -15.54 -18.52 -21.45
C ALA A 64 -16.19 -17.19 -21.93
N VAL A 65 -15.80 -16.03 -21.41
CA VAL A 65 -16.37 -14.73 -21.77
C VAL A 65 -15.30 -13.90 -22.44
N ALA A 66 -15.53 -13.53 -23.73
CA ALA A 66 -14.68 -12.57 -24.43
C ALA A 66 -14.92 -11.18 -23.82
N TYR A 67 -14.14 -10.80 -22.82
CA TYR A 67 -14.11 -9.44 -22.33
C TYR A 67 -13.42 -8.53 -23.36
N PRO A 68 -13.86 -7.27 -23.49
CA PRO A 68 -13.17 -6.32 -24.36
C PRO A 68 -11.70 -6.27 -23.95
N LYS A 69 -10.83 -6.36 -24.95
CA LYS A 69 -9.39 -6.15 -24.74
C LYS A 69 -9.21 -4.77 -24.11
N ALA A 70 -8.34 -4.66 -23.09
CA ALA A 70 -8.04 -3.41 -22.42
C ALA A 70 -8.04 -2.25 -23.45
N GLY A 71 -8.91 -1.30 -23.23
CA GLY A 71 -8.97 -0.08 -24.02
C GLY A 71 -7.65 0.67 -23.92
N ASN A 72 -7.51 1.76 -24.52
CA ASN A 72 -6.36 2.65 -24.62
C ASN A 72 -5.21 2.45 -23.61
N LYS A 73 -3.99 2.74 -24.07
CA LYS A 73 -2.71 2.68 -23.32
C LYS A 73 -2.69 3.46 -21.98
N SER A 74 -3.77 4.16 -21.62
CA SER A 74 -3.99 4.84 -20.34
C SER A 74 -4.71 3.98 -19.30
N ASP A 75 -5.35 2.88 -19.71
CA ASP A 75 -6.12 2.02 -18.82
C ASP A 75 -5.29 0.77 -18.53
N GLY A 76 -4.71 0.66 -17.33
CA GLY A 76 -3.84 -0.49 -17.01
C GLY A 76 -2.97 -0.25 -15.77
N LEU A 77 -1.85 -0.95 -15.72
CA LEU A 77 -0.78 -0.66 -14.77
C LEU A 77 -0.12 0.68 -15.13
N ILE A 78 -0.01 1.58 -14.16
CA ILE A 78 0.65 2.89 -14.32
C ILE A 78 2.01 2.95 -13.65
N SER A 79 2.25 2.13 -12.61
CA SER A 79 3.53 2.08 -11.92
C SER A 79 3.76 0.72 -11.29
N ALA A 80 5.04 0.33 -11.20
CA ALA A 80 5.57 -0.70 -10.32
C ALA A 80 6.87 -0.17 -9.71
N PHE A 81 7.07 -0.37 -8.42
CA PHE A 81 8.20 0.16 -7.67
C PHE A 81 8.85 -0.93 -6.83
N TYR A 82 10.13 -1.24 -7.11
CA TYR A 82 10.87 -2.20 -6.30
C TYR A 82 11.34 -1.50 -5.01
N GLY A 83 10.45 -1.45 -4.02
CA GLY A 83 10.67 -0.65 -2.82
C GLY A 83 11.42 -1.35 -1.71
N LEU A 84 11.37 -2.69 -1.65
CA LEU A 84 11.99 -3.49 -0.58
C LEU A 84 12.61 -4.77 -1.15
N ASP A 85 13.88 -5.01 -0.84
CA ASP A 85 14.64 -6.22 -1.11
C ASP A 85 14.93 -6.88 0.24
N ASP A 86 14.41 -8.09 0.49
CA ASP A 86 14.53 -8.90 1.72
C ASP A 86 14.22 -8.13 3.02
N SER A 87 13.43 -7.06 2.93
CA SER A 87 13.27 -6.09 4.02
C SER A 87 11.91 -6.11 4.70
N ILE A 88 10.92 -6.83 4.18
CA ILE A 88 9.64 -7.02 4.86
C ILE A 88 9.83 -8.00 6.04
N PRO A 89 9.58 -7.58 7.28
CA PRO A 89 9.74 -8.48 8.43
C PRO A 89 8.79 -9.69 8.33
N THR A 90 9.26 -10.89 8.67
CA THR A 90 8.48 -12.15 8.64
C THR A 90 7.13 -12.04 9.37
N PHE A 91 7.05 -11.24 10.44
CA PHE A 91 5.77 -11.00 11.12
C PHE A 91 4.81 -10.18 10.27
N ALA A 92 5.30 -9.20 9.50
CA ALA A 92 4.47 -8.42 8.59
C ALA A 92 4.00 -9.29 7.42
N THR A 93 4.87 -10.11 6.83
CA THR A 93 4.47 -11.06 5.77
C THR A 93 3.40 -12.02 6.26
N TYR A 94 3.54 -12.58 7.47
CA TYR A 94 2.49 -13.41 8.06
C TYR A 94 1.15 -12.68 8.22
N ARG A 95 1.19 -11.42 8.66
CA ARG A 95 -0.05 -10.63 8.83
C ARG A 95 -0.72 -10.27 7.49
N LEU A 96 0.06 -9.97 6.48
CA LEU A 96 -0.43 -9.55 5.16
C LEU A 96 -0.84 -10.74 4.30
N CYS A 97 -0.06 -11.83 4.36
CA CYS A 97 -0.22 -13.01 3.49
C CYS A 97 -0.88 -14.21 4.20
N GLY A 98 -1.06 -14.18 5.52
CA GLY A 98 -1.64 -15.29 6.27
C GLY A 98 -0.76 -16.54 6.39
N SER A 99 0.47 -16.53 5.87
CA SER A 99 1.38 -17.68 5.90
C SER A 99 2.82 -17.29 6.23
N PHE A 100 3.61 -18.25 6.73
CA PHE A 100 5.06 -18.13 6.88
C PHE A 100 5.76 -18.70 5.64
N GLY A 101 6.99 -18.25 5.37
CA GLY A 101 7.79 -18.72 4.24
C GLY A 101 7.52 -17.98 2.93
N VAL A 102 6.85 -16.85 3.01
CA VAL A 102 6.71 -15.87 1.93
C VAL A 102 8.03 -15.09 1.81
N GLY A 103 8.41 -14.70 0.58
CA GLY A 103 9.58 -13.86 0.33
C GLY A 103 9.50 -12.52 1.07
N GLY A 104 10.63 -11.85 1.19
CA GLY A 104 10.80 -10.63 1.97
C GLY A 104 10.75 -9.34 1.14
N ASP A 105 10.53 -9.43 -0.18
CA ASP A 105 10.47 -8.28 -1.06
C ASP A 105 9.09 -7.65 -1.08
N GLY A 106 9.06 -6.34 -1.28
CA GLY A 106 7.84 -5.57 -1.42
C GLY A 106 7.84 -4.74 -2.69
N MET A 107 6.82 -4.94 -3.52
CA MET A 107 6.65 -4.21 -4.77
C MET A 107 5.22 -3.70 -4.89
N PRO A 108 4.94 -2.44 -4.52
CA PRO A 108 3.67 -1.82 -4.85
C PRO A 108 3.52 -1.65 -6.37
N VAL A 109 2.34 -2.03 -6.87
CA VAL A 109 1.89 -1.78 -8.24
C VAL A 109 0.64 -0.94 -8.21
N ILE A 110 0.54 0.02 -9.12
CA ILE A 110 -0.55 1.00 -9.13
C ILE A 110 -1.30 0.90 -10.45
N PHE A 111 -2.62 0.85 -10.34
CA PHE A 111 -3.55 0.73 -11.45
C PHE A 111 -4.21 2.08 -11.79
N SER A 112 -4.66 2.23 -13.03
CA SER A 112 -5.37 3.42 -13.49
C SER A 112 -6.69 3.66 -12.77
N GLU A 113 -7.38 2.59 -12.37
CA GLU A 113 -8.64 2.62 -11.61
C GLU A 113 -8.55 1.65 -10.43
N GLN A 114 -9.45 1.78 -9.46
CA GLN A 114 -9.52 0.87 -8.33
C GLN A 114 -9.78 -0.57 -8.78
N VAL A 115 -9.11 -1.52 -8.13
CA VAL A 115 -9.18 -2.95 -8.40
C VAL A 115 -10.33 -3.57 -7.61
N ASP A 116 -11.10 -4.44 -8.26
CA ASP A 116 -12.01 -5.35 -7.55
C ASP A 116 -11.19 -6.44 -6.85
N ILE A 117 -10.97 -6.26 -5.55
CA ILE A 117 -10.17 -7.17 -4.73
C ILE A 117 -10.76 -8.59 -4.65
N ALA A 118 -12.03 -8.78 -5.01
CA ALA A 118 -12.61 -10.13 -5.11
C ALA A 118 -12.08 -10.92 -6.33
N THR A 119 -11.42 -10.23 -7.26
CA THR A 119 -10.79 -10.83 -8.44
C THR A 119 -9.27 -10.84 -8.36
N LEU A 120 -8.69 -10.41 -7.21
CA LEU A 120 -7.26 -10.25 -7.02
C LEU A 120 -6.64 -11.54 -6.51
N GLU A 121 -5.73 -12.12 -7.30
CA GLU A 121 -4.97 -13.32 -6.94
C GLU A 121 -3.47 -13.15 -7.23
N ALA A 122 -2.61 -13.81 -6.45
CA ALA A 122 -1.15 -13.78 -6.68
C ALA A 122 -0.78 -14.29 -8.08
N GLY A 123 -1.51 -15.29 -8.58
CA GLY A 123 -1.33 -15.84 -9.91
C GLY A 123 -1.66 -14.89 -11.07
N ASP A 124 -2.26 -13.74 -10.79
CA ASP A 124 -2.56 -12.74 -11.82
C ASP A 124 -1.31 -11.98 -12.29
N PHE A 125 -0.20 -12.08 -11.57
CA PHE A 125 0.99 -11.27 -11.83
C PHE A 125 2.18 -12.11 -12.27
N GLN A 126 2.95 -11.55 -13.19
CA GLN A 126 4.24 -12.06 -13.60
C GLN A 126 5.27 -10.93 -13.57
N VAL A 127 6.38 -11.18 -12.88
CA VAL A 127 7.53 -10.28 -12.83
C VAL A 127 8.62 -10.88 -13.71
N THR A 128 9.20 -10.07 -14.59
CA THR A 128 10.35 -10.44 -15.40
C THR A 128 11.58 -9.72 -14.87
N LEU A 129 12.62 -10.47 -14.49
CA LEU A 129 13.88 -9.93 -14.01
C LEU A 129 14.75 -9.47 -15.19
N GLU A 130 15.84 -8.73 -14.89
CA GLU A 130 16.76 -8.22 -15.93
C GLU A 130 17.40 -9.33 -16.78
N ASP A 131 17.68 -10.50 -16.20
CA ASP A 131 18.21 -11.66 -16.92
C ASP A 131 17.15 -12.42 -17.75
N GLY A 132 15.88 -11.98 -17.68
CA GLY A 132 14.75 -12.59 -18.37
C GLY A 132 14.08 -13.74 -17.60
N MET A 133 14.52 -14.06 -16.40
CA MET A 133 13.81 -15.02 -15.53
C MET A 133 12.44 -14.46 -15.15
N LYS A 134 11.45 -15.33 -15.01
CA LYS A 134 10.08 -14.98 -14.65
C LYS A 134 9.74 -15.54 -13.29
N VAL A 135 9.28 -14.70 -12.41
CA VAL A 135 8.83 -15.02 -11.06
C VAL A 135 7.42 -14.47 -10.83
N GLY A 136 6.74 -14.93 -9.80
CA GLY A 136 5.45 -14.39 -9.38
C GLY A 136 5.46 -14.03 -7.92
N PRO A 137 4.50 -13.21 -7.44
CA PRO A 137 4.34 -12.96 -6.02
C PRO A 137 3.87 -14.22 -5.27
N ASP A 138 4.30 -14.35 -4.03
CA ASP A 138 3.77 -15.34 -3.09
C ASP A 138 2.39 -14.95 -2.58
N CYS A 139 2.15 -13.64 -2.41
CA CYS A 139 0.83 -13.10 -2.13
C CYS A 139 0.71 -11.65 -2.62
N VAL A 140 -0.54 -11.18 -2.66
CA VAL A 140 -0.91 -9.82 -3.02
C VAL A 140 -1.94 -9.26 -2.04
N THR A 141 -1.89 -7.97 -1.75
CA THR A 141 -2.80 -7.33 -0.80
C THR A 141 -2.97 -5.85 -1.13
N PRO A 142 -4.16 -5.26 -0.96
CA PRO A 142 -4.31 -3.81 -1.03
C PRO A 142 -3.68 -3.10 0.19
N ALA A 143 -3.55 -3.78 1.34
CA ALA A 143 -3.01 -3.15 2.54
C ALA A 143 -1.52 -2.79 2.39
N PRO A 144 -1.10 -1.59 2.90
CA PRO A 144 -1.85 -0.67 3.78
C PRO A 144 -2.80 0.31 3.07
N ALA A 145 -2.80 0.45 1.74
CA ALA A 145 -3.63 1.34 0.95
C ALA A 145 -5.02 0.71 0.69
N ASP A 146 -5.77 0.45 1.77
CA ASP A 146 -7.05 -0.27 1.72
C ASP A 146 -8.26 0.57 2.21
N ASP A 147 -8.08 1.89 2.32
CA ASP A 147 -9.12 2.84 2.63
C ASP A 147 -10.04 3.11 1.41
N ILE A 148 -11.12 3.86 1.64
CA ILE A 148 -12.09 4.19 0.59
C ILE A 148 -11.39 4.99 -0.52
N GLY A 149 -11.50 4.50 -1.75
CA GLY A 149 -10.95 5.17 -2.94
C GLY A 149 -9.49 4.82 -3.25
N GLU A 150 -8.82 3.95 -2.48
CA GLU A 150 -7.38 3.67 -2.61
C GLU A 150 -7.06 2.32 -3.22
N LEU A 151 -8.05 1.47 -3.44
CA LEU A 151 -7.88 0.10 -3.93
C LEU A 151 -7.24 0.00 -5.34
N ARG A 152 -6.48 1.02 -5.74
CA ARG A 152 -5.66 1.02 -6.95
C ARG A 152 -4.20 0.64 -6.68
N THR A 153 -3.75 0.69 -5.43
CA THR A 153 -2.42 0.23 -5.02
C THR A 153 -2.52 -1.19 -4.51
N ILE A 154 -1.77 -2.09 -5.13
CA ILE A 154 -1.65 -3.47 -4.70
C ILE A 154 -0.20 -3.74 -4.33
N LEU A 155 0.05 -4.17 -3.11
CA LEU A 155 1.36 -4.61 -2.66
C LEU A 155 1.55 -6.08 -3.05
N MET A 156 2.50 -6.35 -3.93
CA MET A 156 3.00 -7.69 -4.21
C MET A 156 4.11 -8.01 -3.21
N ILE A 157 4.06 -9.22 -2.65
CA ILE A 157 5.07 -9.74 -1.70
C ILE A 157 5.58 -11.07 -2.24
N GLY A 158 6.89 -11.25 -2.28
CA GLY A 158 7.51 -12.45 -2.82
C GLY A 158 9.03 -12.39 -2.78
N ASP A 159 9.65 -13.11 -3.70
CA ASP A 159 11.09 -13.04 -4.03
C ASP A 159 11.19 -12.55 -5.48
N PHE A 160 11.54 -11.29 -5.66
CA PHE A 160 11.58 -10.62 -6.95
C PHE A 160 13.02 -10.35 -7.45
N GLY A 161 13.98 -11.04 -6.89
CA GLY A 161 15.39 -10.95 -7.26
C GLY A 161 16.21 -10.15 -6.26
N SER A 162 17.19 -9.43 -6.73
CA SER A 162 18.14 -8.69 -5.87
C SER A 162 18.70 -7.49 -6.62
N ILE A 163 19.51 -6.67 -5.94
CA ILE A 163 20.20 -5.53 -6.57
C ILE A 163 21.12 -5.90 -7.74
N GLU A 164 21.56 -7.15 -7.84
CA GLU A 164 22.38 -7.66 -8.96
C GLU A 164 21.53 -8.16 -10.13
N ASN A 165 20.23 -8.39 -9.93
CA ASN A 165 19.30 -8.89 -10.94
C ASN A 165 17.88 -8.41 -10.57
N GLU A 166 17.63 -7.13 -10.77
CA GLU A 166 16.40 -6.46 -10.36
C GLU A 166 15.19 -6.86 -11.23
N PRO A 167 13.96 -6.68 -10.72
CA PRO A 167 12.77 -6.80 -11.54
C PRO A 167 12.73 -5.68 -12.58
N ALA A 168 12.57 -6.06 -13.86
CA ALA A 168 12.54 -5.13 -14.98
C ALA A 168 11.13 -4.76 -15.44
N ASN A 169 10.18 -5.70 -15.31
CA ASN A 169 8.80 -5.51 -15.79
C ASN A 169 7.80 -6.30 -14.96
N VAL A 170 6.63 -5.74 -14.76
CA VAL A 170 5.45 -6.43 -14.23
C VAL A 170 4.38 -6.52 -15.31
N GLU A 171 3.77 -7.70 -15.47
CA GLU A 171 2.65 -7.96 -16.37
C GLU A 171 1.50 -8.59 -15.59
N VAL A 172 0.27 -8.14 -15.86
CA VAL A 172 -0.95 -8.82 -15.41
C VAL A 172 -1.29 -9.93 -16.40
N ILE A 173 -1.16 -11.17 -15.98
CA ILE A 173 -1.39 -12.36 -16.83
C ILE A 173 -2.75 -13.03 -16.58
N GLY A 174 -3.38 -12.77 -15.43
CA GLY A 174 -4.69 -13.26 -15.04
C GLY A 174 -5.82 -12.27 -15.33
N ASN A 175 -7.05 -12.66 -14.98
CA ASN A 175 -8.22 -11.82 -15.17
C ASN A 175 -8.50 -10.98 -13.92
N LEU A 176 -7.88 -9.84 -13.85
CA LEU A 176 -8.03 -8.85 -12.79
C LEU A 176 -8.88 -7.68 -13.30
N PHE A 177 -9.90 -7.28 -12.55
CA PHE A 177 -10.86 -6.27 -13.01
C PHE A 177 -10.80 -4.99 -12.19
N SER A 178 -11.20 -3.87 -12.83
CA SER A 178 -11.55 -2.64 -12.10
C SER A 178 -12.79 -2.86 -11.26
N MET A 179 -12.96 -2.03 -10.20
CA MET A 179 -14.09 -2.11 -9.26
C MET A 179 -15.45 -2.08 -9.96
N ASP A 180 -15.59 -1.33 -11.04
CA ASP A 180 -16.79 -1.22 -11.85
C ASP A 180 -16.88 -2.27 -12.99
N HIS A 181 -15.90 -3.16 -13.09
CA HIS A 181 -15.76 -4.20 -14.12
C HIS A 181 -15.71 -3.66 -15.57
N THR A 182 -15.40 -2.39 -15.77
CA THR A 182 -15.26 -1.83 -17.12
C THR A 182 -13.91 -2.14 -17.74
N ILE A 183 -12.88 -2.41 -16.91
CA ILE A 183 -11.53 -2.73 -17.36
C ILE A 183 -11.16 -4.13 -16.90
N ASN A 184 -10.64 -4.94 -17.81
CA ASN A 184 -9.87 -6.14 -17.48
C ASN A 184 -8.40 -5.81 -17.69
N TYR A 185 -7.63 -5.85 -16.62
CA TYR A 185 -6.20 -5.49 -16.62
C TYR A 185 -5.30 -6.53 -17.27
N LYS A 186 -5.80 -7.72 -17.62
CA LYS A 186 -5.03 -8.78 -18.29
C LYS A 186 -4.30 -8.27 -19.54
N GLY A 187 -2.99 -8.46 -19.57
CA GLY A 187 -2.10 -7.99 -20.62
C GLY A 187 -1.55 -6.58 -20.40
N SER A 188 -1.96 -5.89 -19.33
CA SER A 188 -1.29 -4.65 -18.91
C SER A 188 0.09 -4.95 -18.40
N GLN A 189 1.05 -4.08 -18.71
CA GLN A 189 2.43 -4.23 -18.26
C GLN A 189 3.07 -2.87 -18.05
N VAL A 190 4.04 -2.81 -17.12
CA VAL A 190 4.80 -1.59 -16.82
C VAL A 190 6.23 -1.95 -16.43
N GLY A 191 7.19 -1.09 -16.79
CA GLY A 191 8.57 -1.19 -16.29
C GLY A 191 8.62 -0.92 -14.79
N VAL A 192 9.51 -1.61 -14.10
CA VAL A 192 9.71 -1.45 -12.66
C VAL A 192 10.67 -0.29 -12.40
N THR A 193 10.35 0.55 -11.43
CA THR A 193 11.30 1.54 -10.90
C THR A 193 12.30 0.82 -10.02
N GLU A 194 13.58 1.04 -10.29
CA GLU A 194 14.71 0.38 -9.65
C GLU A 194 14.77 0.64 -8.13
N LEU A 195 15.33 -0.31 -7.38
CA LEU A 195 15.46 -0.31 -5.93
C LEU A 195 16.13 0.96 -5.35
N VAL A 196 17.09 1.52 -6.06
CA VAL A 196 17.88 2.70 -5.63
C VAL A 196 17.21 4.04 -5.94
N LYS A 197 16.03 4.04 -6.52
CA LYS A 197 15.27 5.26 -6.81
C LYS A 197 14.33 5.56 -5.66
N GLY A 198 14.30 6.82 -5.24
CA GLY A 198 13.30 7.28 -4.28
C GLY A 198 11.89 7.39 -4.89
N PRO A 199 10.88 7.57 -4.05
CA PRO A 199 9.47 7.58 -4.45
C PRO A 199 9.14 8.78 -5.32
N SER A 200 8.17 8.61 -6.23
CA SER A 200 7.69 9.65 -7.14
C SER A 200 6.17 9.68 -7.21
N LEU A 201 5.58 10.85 -7.42
CA LEU A 201 4.15 10.99 -7.72
C LEU A 201 3.85 10.32 -9.07
N VAL A 202 2.82 9.49 -9.11
CA VAL A 202 2.42 8.78 -10.33
C VAL A 202 0.97 9.04 -10.72
N LEU A 203 0.15 9.50 -9.78
CA LEU A 203 -1.25 9.85 -10.03
C LEU A 203 -1.65 11.06 -9.18
N ALA A 204 -2.57 11.86 -9.69
CA ALA A 204 -3.36 12.82 -8.91
C ALA A 204 -4.77 12.89 -9.48
N GLU A 205 -5.77 12.88 -8.61
CA GLU A 205 -7.18 12.93 -8.97
C GLU A 205 -8.01 13.68 -7.94
N PRO A 206 -9.12 14.32 -8.35
CA PRO A 206 -10.07 14.85 -7.39
C PRO A 206 -10.80 13.71 -6.69
N VAL A 207 -10.97 13.83 -5.38
CA VAL A 207 -11.75 12.90 -4.57
C VAL A 207 -13.22 13.34 -4.58
N ASP A 208 -14.13 12.40 -4.75
CA ASP A 208 -15.56 12.67 -4.67
C ASP A 208 -15.93 13.14 -3.27
N LYS A 209 -16.86 14.09 -3.19
CA LYS A 209 -17.17 14.77 -1.94
C LYS A 209 -17.69 13.84 -0.85
N GLU A 210 -18.31 12.77 -1.24
CA GLU A 210 -18.83 11.70 -0.38
C GLU A 210 -17.72 10.89 0.30
N GLU A 211 -16.49 10.95 -0.23
CA GLU A 211 -15.31 10.23 0.26
C GLU A 211 -14.34 11.10 1.07
N TRP A 212 -14.63 12.41 1.28
CA TRP A 212 -13.69 13.34 1.94
C TRP A 212 -13.41 13.04 3.42
N GLU A 213 -14.20 12.23 4.09
CA GLU A 213 -14.04 11.86 5.50
C GLU A 213 -13.71 13.06 6.45
N LEU A 214 -14.39 14.21 6.23
CA LEU A 214 -14.09 15.47 6.93
C LEU A 214 -14.08 15.28 8.44
N GLY A 215 -13.03 15.81 9.10
CA GLY A 215 -12.86 15.74 10.53
C GLY A 215 -12.50 14.36 11.09
N LYS A 216 -12.34 13.32 10.24
CA LYS A 216 -11.88 12.00 10.67
C LYS A 216 -10.52 12.14 11.36
N GLN A 217 -10.35 11.51 12.51
CA GLN A 217 -9.08 11.43 13.20
C GLN A 217 -8.36 10.15 12.79
N ALA A 218 -7.04 10.22 12.59
CA ALA A 218 -6.24 9.04 12.32
C ALA A 218 -6.49 7.95 13.35
N SER A 219 -6.61 6.72 12.90
CA SER A 219 -6.72 5.57 13.79
C SER A 219 -5.43 5.41 14.60
N ALA A 220 -5.55 5.02 15.87
CA ALA A 220 -4.38 4.62 16.66
C ALA A 220 -3.79 3.26 16.18
N ARG A 221 -4.41 2.62 15.21
CA ARG A 221 -3.91 1.38 14.60
C ARG A 221 -2.85 1.74 13.57
N ARG A 222 -1.77 1.00 13.56
CA ARG A 222 -0.62 1.21 12.68
C ARG A 222 -0.91 0.93 11.19
N PHE A 223 -2.04 0.32 10.89
CA PHE A 223 -2.52 0.01 9.54
C PHE A 223 -4.02 0.24 9.52
N GLY A 224 -4.47 1.03 8.59
CA GLY A 224 -5.87 1.29 8.28
C GLY A 224 -6.42 2.56 8.89
N GLY A 225 -6.88 3.41 8.04
CA GLY A 225 -7.64 4.60 8.30
C GLY A 225 -6.83 5.84 8.65
N GLY A 226 -6.27 6.51 7.68
CA GLY A 226 -5.69 7.84 7.80
C GLY A 226 -6.64 8.87 8.41
N ASN A 227 -6.18 10.07 8.69
CA ASN A 227 -7.03 11.19 9.07
C ASN A 227 -7.73 11.75 7.83
N GLY A 228 -8.93 12.29 7.99
CA GLY A 228 -9.60 13.03 6.91
C GLY A 228 -9.18 14.50 6.84
N CYS A 229 -9.64 15.20 5.83
CA CYS A 229 -9.45 16.63 5.69
C CYS A 229 -10.26 17.43 6.74
N PRO A 230 -9.81 18.65 7.14
CA PRO A 230 -10.59 19.53 8.04
C PRO A 230 -11.92 19.98 7.43
N ASP A 231 -12.90 20.34 8.29
CA ASP A 231 -14.24 20.78 7.87
C ASP A 231 -14.26 21.99 6.91
N ALA A 232 -13.20 22.81 6.93
CA ALA A 232 -13.08 23.98 6.04
C ALA A 232 -12.70 23.63 4.59
N THR A 233 -12.48 22.36 4.28
CA THR A 233 -12.06 21.90 2.96
C THR A 233 -13.13 22.16 1.92
N ARG A 234 -12.70 22.64 0.77
CA ARG A 234 -13.56 22.94 -0.39
C ARG A 234 -13.31 22.03 -1.58
N GLN A 235 -12.13 21.39 -1.62
CA GLN A 235 -11.73 20.42 -2.61
C GLN A 235 -10.64 19.51 -2.02
N VAL A 236 -10.68 18.24 -2.36
CA VAL A 236 -9.64 17.26 -2.01
C VAL A 236 -9.03 16.72 -3.31
N ILE A 237 -7.73 16.72 -3.38
CA ILE A 237 -6.96 16.03 -4.45
C ILE A 237 -6.17 14.92 -3.80
N ARG A 238 -6.47 13.68 -4.15
CA ARG A 238 -5.63 12.53 -3.78
C ARG A 238 -4.42 12.50 -4.70
N VAL A 239 -3.25 12.36 -4.12
CA VAL A 239 -2.00 12.07 -4.83
C VAL A 239 -1.50 10.71 -4.42
N VAL A 240 -1.02 9.94 -5.40
CA VAL A 240 -0.51 8.59 -5.19
C VAL A 240 0.97 8.58 -5.54
N TRP A 241 1.78 8.14 -4.61
CA TRP A 241 3.20 7.88 -4.81
C TRP A 241 3.40 6.44 -5.31
N ASN A 242 4.47 6.17 -6.03
CA ASN A 242 4.75 4.82 -6.52
C ASN A 242 5.17 3.83 -5.42
N GLY A 243 5.50 4.31 -4.23
CA GLY A 243 5.85 3.51 -3.06
C GLY A 243 5.46 4.23 -1.78
N GLY A 244 5.54 3.56 -0.64
CA GLY A 244 5.32 4.15 0.67
C GLY A 244 6.24 5.34 0.91
N VAL A 245 5.74 6.36 1.59
CA VAL A 245 6.42 7.65 1.74
C VAL A 245 6.54 8.05 3.21
N THR A 246 7.77 8.38 3.62
CA THR A 246 8.05 8.90 4.96
C THR A 246 9.00 10.09 4.87
N LYS A 247 9.16 10.81 5.96
CA LYS A 247 10.29 11.76 6.12
C LYS A 247 11.61 11.00 6.27
N PRO A 248 12.75 11.61 5.91
CA PRO A 248 14.05 11.05 6.22
C PRO A 248 14.16 10.69 7.72
N GLY A 249 14.57 9.47 8.02
CA GLY A 249 14.61 8.93 9.39
C GLY A 249 13.31 8.27 9.84
N GLY A 250 12.33 8.12 8.96
CA GLY A 250 11.01 7.53 9.20
C GLY A 250 10.06 8.45 9.95
N GLY A 251 8.80 8.26 9.75
CA GLY A 251 7.73 9.06 10.34
C GLY A 251 6.91 9.80 9.28
N GLU A 252 5.70 10.14 9.66
CA GLU A 252 4.75 10.82 8.80
C GLU A 252 5.23 12.19 8.32
N VAL A 253 4.81 12.56 7.12
CA VAL A 253 4.95 13.91 6.60
C VAL A 253 4.22 14.92 7.50
N ASP A 254 4.69 16.15 7.51
CA ASP A 254 4.11 17.21 8.33
C ASP A 254 3.99 18.54 7.58
N ASP A 255 4.02 19.64 8.32
CA ASP A 255 3.85 20.99 7.77
C ASP A 255 4.95 21.40 6.77
N VAL A 256 6.13 20.81 6.81
CA VAL A 256 7.22 21.09 5.88
C VAL A 256 6.88 20.50 4.51
N GLU A 257 6.56 19.22 4.49
CA GLU A 257 6.22 18.50 3.27
C GLU A 257 4.86 18.98 2.71
N ARG A 258 3.89 19.29 3.57
CA ARG A 258 2.63 19.90 3.15
C ARG A 258 2.85 21.19 2.36
N LYS A 259 3.70 22.08 2.84
CA LYS A 259 4.04 23.36 2.16
C LYS A 259 4.90 23.17 0.93
N ALA A 260 5.53 22.02 0.77
CA ALA A 260 6.31 21.68 -0.41
C ALA A 260 5.45 21.31 -1.61
N TYR A 261 4.25 20.74 -1.38
CA TYR A 261 3.28 20.50 -2.46
C TYR A 261 2.92 21.82 -3.14
N LYS A 262 3.03 21.85 -4.48
CA LYS A 262 2.57 22.94 -5.34
C LYS A 262 1.41 22.43 -6.17
N VAL A 263 0.24 23.00 -5.93
CA VAL A 263 -0.99 22.65 -6.63
C VAL A 263 -1.28 23.72 -7.66
N MET A 264 -1.26 23.36 -8.93
CA MET A 264 -1.53 24.26 -10.04
C MET A 264 -3.01 24.31 -10.30
N THR A 265 -3.59 25.50 -10.26
CA THR A 265 -5.01 25.75 -10.45
C THR A 265 -5.28 26.67 -11.61
N VAL A 266 -6.49 26.57 -12.18
CA VAL A 266 -7.02 27.50 -13.19
C VAL A 266 -8.15 28.30 -12.57
N ASN A 267 -7.99 29.61 -12.54
CA ASN A 267 -8.99 30.56 -12.05
C ASN A 267 -10.17 30.69 -13.03
N PRO A 268 -11.35 31.17 -12.59
CA PRO A 268 -12.50 31.36 -13.48
C PRO A 268 -12.27 32.31 -14.68
N ASP A 269 -11.28 33.19 -14.56
CA ASP A 269 -10.87 34.09 -15.66
C ASP A 269 -9.86 33.45 -16.63
N GLY A 270 -9.49 32.18 -16.41
CA GLY A 270 -8.54 31.43 -17.23
C GLY A 270 -7.07 31.65 -16.86
N THR A 271 -6.77 32.44 -15.84
CA THR A 271 -5.40 32.61 -15.35
C THR A 271 -4.98 31.41 -14.50
N ASN A 272 -3.70 31.06 -14.55
CA ASN A 272 -3.13 30.00 -13.73
C ASN A 272 -2.63 30.58 -12.40
N ASP A 273 -2.77 29.80 -11.34
CA ASP A 273 -2.20 30.08 -10.03
C ASP A 273 -1.52 28.84 -9.46
N THR A 274 -0.67 29.03 -8.46
CA THR A 274 -0.03 27.95 -7.71
C THR A 274 -0.29 28.17 -6.23
N ILE A 275 -0.91 27.18 -5.62
CA ILE A 275 -1.27 27.20 -4.21
C ILE A 275 -0.62 26.02 -3.48
N HIS A 276 -0.71 26.04 -2.16
CA HIS A 276 -0.31 24.92 -1.30
C HIS A 276 -1.54 24.39 -0.56
N PRO A 277 -1.63 23.09 -0.29
CA PRO A 277 -2.71 22.57 0.54
C PRO A 277 -2.63 23.19 1.94
N PHE A 278 -3.77 23.54 2.51
CA PHE A 278 -3.79 24.10 3.86
C PHE A 278 -3.74 23.02 4.95
N ALA A 279 -4.06 21.76 4.59
CA ALA A 279 -3.88 20.56 5.41
C ALA A 279 -3.60 19.36 4.52
N LEU A 280 -3.12 18.26 5.11
CA LEU A 280 -3.08 16.94 4.51
C LEU A 280 -4.05 16.03 5.26
N GLY A 281 -4.85 15.29 4.51
CA GLY A 281 -5.57 14.12 4.95
C GLY A 281 -4.82 12.86 4.59
N ASP A 282 -5.34 11.73 5.04
CA ASP A 282 -4.82 10.40 4.74
C ASP A 282 -3.38 10.19 5.25
N LEU A 283 -3.18 10.55 6.51
CA LEU A 283 -1.93 10.39 7.22
C LEU A 283 -2.10 9.47 8.43
N GLY A 284 -1.12 8.64 8.71
CA GLY A 284 -1.06 7.81 9.93
C GLY A 284 -1.34 6.33 9.71
N ASP A 285 -1.50 5.86 8.50
CA ASP A 285 -1.65 4.47 8.09
C ASP A 285 -0.41 3.88 7.44
N GLY A 286 0.49 4.74 6.93
CA GLY A 286 1.80 4.35 6.41
C GLY A 286 1.75 3.79 4.99
N ASP A 287 0.81 4.27 4.20
CA ASP A 287 0.63 3.89 2.81
C ASP A 287 1.34 4.84 1.83
N ASN A 288 0.87 4.93 0.59
CA ASN A 288 1.43 5.74 -0.48
C ASN A 288 0.47 6.83 -0.99
N ASN A 289 -0.60 7.11 -0.27
CA ASN A 289 -1.58 8.14 -0.61
C ASN A 289 -1.42 9.36 0.30
N HIS A 290 -1.72 10.54 -0.24
CA HIS A 290 -1.95 11.75 0.55
C HIS A 290 -3.14 12.50 -0.01
N GLU A 291 -4.01 13.00 0.83
CA GLU A 291 -5.09 13.90 0.46
C GLU A 291 -4.70 15.35 0.65
N LEU A 292 -4.60 16.10 -0.45
CA LEU A 292 -4.32 17.53 -0.45
C LEU A 292 -5.62 18.30 -0.18
N CYS A 293 -5.81 18.80 1.04
CA CYS A 293 -6.97 19.56 1.43
C CYS A 293 -6.85 21.02 0.97
N LEU A 294 -7.75 21.46 0.09
CA LEU A 294 -7.70 22.79 -0.53
C LEU A 294 -8.86 23.66 -0.05
N ASP A 295 -8.60 24.97 0.11
CA ASP A 295 -9.60 25.99 0.47
C ASP A 295 -10.22 26.69 -0.74
N THR A 296 -9.90 26.24 -1.95
CA THR A 296 -10.40 26.77 -3.22
C THR A 296 -11.23 25.74 -3.99
N PRO A 297 -12.28 26.15 -4.74
CA PRO A 297 -12.98 25.29 -5.68
C PRO A 297 -12.43 25.39 -7.10
N ASN A 298 -11.30 26.10 -7.32
CA ASN A 298 -10.73 26.28 -8.64
C ASN A 298 -10.27 24.94 -9.22
N GLN A 299 -10.37 24.78 -10.53
CA GLN A 299 -9.93 23.55 -11.19
C GLN A 299 -8.44 23.31 -10.95
N VAL A 300 -8.10 22.18 -10.36
CA VAL A 300 -6.71 21.71 -10.24
C VAL A 300 -6.31 21.01 -11.53
N VAL A 301 -5.14 21.33 -12.06
CA VAL A 301 -4.62 20.77 -13.32
C VAL A 301 -3.31 20.01 -13.15
N GLY A 302 -2.67 20.13 -12.00
CA GLY A 302 -1.44 19.39 -11.73
C GLY A 302 -0.92 19.61 -10.32
N VAL A 303 -0.04 18.70 -9.90
CA VAL A 303 0.65 18.74 -8.62
C VAL A 303 2.14 18.53 -8.86
N GLU A 304 2.97 19.33 -8.19
CA GLU A 304 4.42 19.20 -8.17
C GLU A 304 4.90 19.02 -6.74
N PHE A 305 5.99 18.26 -6.59
CA PHE A 305 6.69 18.10 -5.33
C PHE A 305 8.20 18.18 -5.57
N PRO A 306 8.98 18.94 -4.77
CA PRO A 306 10.40 19.10 -4.98
C PRO A 306 11.19 17.86 -4.56
N ALA A 307 12.46 17.77 -4.98
CA ALA A 307 13.36 16.70 -4.59
C ALA A 307 13.80 16.80 -3.13
N ASP A 308 14.30 15.68 -2.60
CA ASP A 308 15.06 15.56 -1.35
C ASP A 308 14.27 15.89 -0.07
N LEU A 309 12.96 15.67 -0.05
CA LEU A 309 12.13 15.95 1.14
C LEU A 309 11.49 14.72 1.76
N VAL A 310 11.24 13.70 0.98
CA VAL A 310 10.65 12.43 1.45
C VAL A 310 11.50 11.25 0.97
N THR A 311 11.34 10.12 1.62
CA THR A 311 12.04 8.88 1.29
C THR A 311 11.06 7.74 1.16
N ASP A 312 11.50 6.67 0.54
CA ASP A 312 10.91 5.35 0.66
C ASP A 312 11.35 4.67 1.98
N PRO A 313 10.90 3.45 2.30
CA PRO A 313 11.32 2.72 3.49
C PRO A 313 12.83 2.38 3.55
N ARG A 314 13.57 2.54 2.46
CA ARG A 314 15.02 2.33 2.36
C ARG A 314 15.82 3.61 2.58
N GLU A 315 15.18 4.73 2.79
CA GLU A 315 15.76 6.07 2.92
C GLU A 315 16.29 6.64 1.59
N ASP A 316 15.84 6.13 0.44
CA ASP A 316 16.15 6.70 -0.86
C ASP A 316 15.32 7.96 -1.09
N LEU A 317 16.01 9.10 -1.35
CA LEU A 317 15.35 10.40 -1.46
C LEU A 317 14.55 10.54 -2.76
N ASN A 318 13.39 11.16 -2.68
CA ASN A 318 12.54 11.43 -3.83
C ASN A 318 13.21 12.38 -4.83
N PRO A 319 13.07 12.15 -6.15
CA PRO A 319 13.38 13.16 -7.16
C PRO A 319 12.32 14.28 -7.16
N ALA A 320 12.61 15.42 -7.82
CA ALA A 320 11.55 16.37 -8.15
C ALA A 320 10.52 15.67 -9.07
N THR A 321 9.24 15.77 -8.72
CA THR A 321 8.18 15.01 -9.39
C THR A 321 6.97 15.88 -9.70
N ARG A 322 6.24 15.53 -10.75
CA ARG A 322 5.05 16.23 -11.20
C ARG A 322 4.05 15.27 -11.83
N VAL A 323 2.78 15.46 -11.54
CA VAL A 323 1.67 14.77 -12.19
C VAL A 323 0.61 15.76 -12.67
N VAL A 324 -0.07 15.41 -13.74
CA VAL A 324 -1.28 16.09 -14.20
C VAL A 324 -2.46 15.51 -13.43
N VAL A 325 -3.38 16.36 -13.00
CA VAL A 325 -4.60 15.89 -12.34
C VAL A 325 -5.55 15.34 -13.42
N ASN A 326 -5.92 14.08 -13.26
CA ASN A 326 -6.94 13.47 -14.09
C ASN A 326 -8.29 14.10 -13.70
N SER A 327 -8.94 14.77 -14.65
CA SER A 327 -10.30 15.19 -14.43
C SER A 327 -11.17 13.93 -14.35
N SER A 328 -11.95 13.77 -13.26
CA SER A 328 -13.00 12.75 -13.20
C SER A 328 -13.85 12.80 -14.47
N LYS A 329 -14.11 11.64 -15.03
CA LYS A 329 -15.01 11.47 -16.20
C LYS A 329 -16.44 11.86 -15.88
#